data_349f57c9085706d3b1bde93f057ab340
#
_entry.id   349f57c9085706d3b1bde93f057ab340
#
_cell.length_a   1.000
_cell.length_b   1.000
_cell.length_c   1.000
_cell.angle_alpha   90.00
_cell.angle_beta   90.00
_cell.angle_gamma   90.00
#
_symmetry.space_group_name_H-M   'P 1'
#
loop_
_entity.id
_entity.type
_entity.pdbx_description
1 polymer ?
#
loop_
_entity_poly.entity_id
_entity_poly.type
_entity_poly.pdbx_seq_one_letter_code
_entity_poly.pdbx_strand_id
1 'polypeptide(L)'
;MARNKHPEETVEKILAVSAKLFMEKGYEHTTLQDIIDNLGGLTKGAIYHHFKSKEDILDRINDRYYENLEWFSDPAKLPGRNGLEKLRHAFRHFLTDPAKREVDRLAIHHIVKNPKIALLTLESTFRDAAPY
;
A
#
# COMPACT_ATOMS: atom_id res chain seq x y z
N MET A 1 9.82 -17.82 25.44
CA MET A 1 9.37 -17.24 24.17
C MET A 1 10.16 -15.97 23.91
N ALA A 2 10.89 -15.91 22.83
CA ALA A 2 11.60 -14.70 22.46
C ALA A 2 10.58 -13.62 22.09
N ARG A 3 10.45 -12.64 22.97
CA ARG A 3 9.67 -11.41 22.73
C ARG A 3 10.32 -10.72 21.53
N ASN A 4 9.55 -10.51 20.45
CA ASN A 4 10.05 -9.88 19.24
C ASN A 4 10.68 -8.52 19.60
N LYS A 5 12.01 -8.42 19.54
CA LYS A 5 12.76 -7.23 19.97
C LYS A 5 12.52 -6.02 19.03
N HIS A 6 12.01 -6.27 17.82
CA HIS A 6 11.83 -5.26 16.78
C HIS A 6 10.51 -5.50 16.01
N PRO A 7 9.37 -5.12 16.58
CA PRO A 7 8.07 -5.31 15.93
C PRO A 7 7.99 -4.58 14.58
N GLU A 8 8.67 -3.44 14.44
CA GLU A 8 8.70 -2.66 13.20
C GLU A 8 9.44 -3.39 12.08
N GLU A 9 10.59 -3.99 12.36
CA GLU A 9 11.35 -4.80 11.39
C GLU A 9 10.53 -6.00 10.89
N THR A 10 9.72 -6.57 11.77
CA THR A 10 8.81 -7.67 11.39
C THR A 10 7.71 -7.20 10.46
N VAL A 11 7.10 -6.06 10.74
CA VAL A 11 6.09 -5.45 9.87
C VAL A 11 6.70 -5.14 8.50
N GLU A 12 7.87 -4.48 8.45
CA GLU A 12 8.58 -4.20 7.19
C GLU A 12 8.82 -5.46 6.36
N LYS A 13 9.30 -6.52 7.01
CA LYS A 13 9.57 -7.78 6.33
C LYS A 13 8.29 -8.41 5.78
N ILE A 14 7.19 -8.38 6.53
CA ILE A 14 5.89 -8.87 6.08
C ILE A 14 5.42 -8.08 4.86
N LEU A 15 5.47 -6.74 4.91
CA LEU A 15 5.03 -5.89 3.81
C LEU A 15 5.88 -6.11 2.55
N ALA A 16 7.21 -6.17 2.67
CA ALA A 16 8.11 -6.38 1.54
C ALA A 16 7.89 -7.74 0.86
N VAL A 17 7.78 -8.82 1.63
CA VAL A 17 7.51 -10.17 1.10
C VAL A 17 6.13 -10.23 0.47
N SER A 18 5.13 -9.64 1.10
CA SER A 18 3.77 -9.63 0.58
C SER A 18 3.66 -8.85 -0.73
N ALA A 19 4.25 -7.66 -0.80
CA ALA A 19 4.29 -6.86 -2.02
C ALA A 19 4.93 -7.64 -3.18
N LYS A 20 6.07 -8.28 -2.93
CA LYS A 20 6.75 -9.12 -3.92
C LYS A 20 5.85 -10.26 -4.42
N LEU A 21 5.22 -11.01 -3.51
CA LEU A 21 4.33 -12.12 -3.87
C LEU A 21 3.08 -11.63 -4.63
N PHE A 22 2.50 -10.50 -4.23
CA PHE A 22 1.36 -9.91 -4.93
C PHE A 22 1.71 -9.53 -6.37
N MET A 23 2.93 -9.08 -6.63
CA MET A 23 3.41 -8.77 -7.99
C MET A 23 3.71 -10.01 -8.81
N GLU A 24 4.38 -11.00 -8.23
CA GLU A 24 4.83 -12.21 -8.94
C GLU A 24 3.68 -13.20 -9.20
N LYS A 25 2.85 -13.50 -8.20
CA LYS A 25 1.75 -14.46 -8.28
C LYS A 25 0.39 -13.81 -8.58
N GLY A 26 0.27 -12.51 -8.36
CA GLY A 26 -0.99 -11.78 -8.32
C GLY A 26 -1.63 -11.84 -6.92
N TYR A 27 -2.31 -10.74 -6.56
CA TYR A 27 -2.97 -10.61 -5.25
C TYR A 27 -3.95 -11.74 -4.97
N GLU A 28 -4.82 -12.07 -5.93
CA GLU A 28 -5.86 -13.11 -5.77
C GLU A 28 -5.27 -14.50 -5.53
N HIS A 29 -4.11 -14.78 -6.13
CA HIS A 29 -3.46 -16.08 -6.07
C HIS A 29 -2.45 -16.21 -4.91
N THR A 30 -2.26 -15.14 -4.15
CA THR A 30 -1.39 -15.14 -2.97
C THR A 30 -2.23 -15.38 -1.72
N THR A 31 -1.86 -16.38 -0.95
CA THR A 31 -2.47 -16.69 0.34
C THR A 31 -1.60 -16.16 1.49
N LEU A 32 -2.19 -16.01 2.69
CA LEU A 32 -1.40 -15.72 3.90
C LEU A 32 -0.38 -16.84 4.17
N GLN A 33 -0.67 -18.10 3.80
CA GLN A 33 0.29 -19.18 3.95
C GLN A 33 1.48 -19.01 3.03
N ASP A 34 1.29 -18.58 1.78
CA ASP A 34 2.41 -18.24 0.88
C ASP A 34 3.32 -17.17 1.48
N ILE A 35 2.74 -16.16 2.11
CA ILE A 35 3.51 -15.10 2.78
C ILE A 35 4.30 -15.69 3.95
N ILE A 36 3.68 -16.50 4.81
CA ILE A 36 4.32 -17.15 5.95
C ILE A 36 5.52 -18.00 5.50
N ASP A 37 5.33 -18.81 4.47
CA ASP A 37 6.36 -19.71 3.95
C ASP A 37 7.58 -18.97 3.40
N ASN A 38 7.39 -17.74 2.92
CA ASN A 38 8.45 -16.88 2.40
C ASN A 38 9.09 -15.94 3.44
N LEU A 39 8.59 -15.93 4.68
CA LEU A 39 9.13 -15.06 5.74
C LEU A 39 10.33 -15.64 6.50
N GLY A 40 10.70 -16.88 6.24
CA GLY A 40 11.92 -17.47 6.79
C GLY A 40 11.97 -17.49 8.31
N GLY A 41 11.04 -18.20 8.95
CA GLY A 41 11.04 -18.47 10.39
C GLY A 41 10.06 -17.61 11.22
N LEU A 42 9.29 -16.72 10.62
CA LEU A 42 8.18 -16.08 11.30
C LEU A 42 7.00 -17.06 11.41
N THR A 43 6.41 -17.12 12.60
CA THR A 43 5.26 -17.99 12.84
C THR A 43 3.97 -17.37 12.30
N LYS A 44 3.00 -18.25 12.01
CA LYS A 44 1.62 -17.82 11.65
C LYS A 44 1.05 -16.83 12.68
N GLY A 45 1.28 -17.08 13.98
CA GLY A 45 0.83 -16.20 15.05
C GLY A 45 1.47 -14.80 14.99
N ALA A 46 2.73 -14.70 14.57
CA ALA A 46 3.39 -13.41 14.43
C ALA A 46 2.75 -12.54 13.34
N ILE A 47 2.32 -13.14 12.21
CA ILE A 47 1.60 -12.39 11.17
C ILE A 47 0.22 -11.95 11.67
N TYR A 48 -0.55 -12.86 12.25
CA TYR A 48 -1.90 -12.53 12.75
C TYR A 48 -1.90 -11.54 13.92
N HIS A 49 -0.76 -11.37 14.59
CA HIS A 49 -0.58 -10.32 15.59
C HIS A 49 -0.55 -8.92 14.96
N HIS A 50 -0.02 -8.79 13.75
CA HIS A 50 0.13 -7.51 13.05
C HIS A 50 -0.97 -7.25 12.02
N PHE A 51 -1.45 -8.30 11.33
CA PHE A 51 -2.38 -8.20 10.22
C PHE A 51 -3.50 -9.24 10.32
N LYS A 52 -4.73 -8.80 10.19
CA LYS A 52 -5.92 -9.67 10.29
C LYS A 52 -6.19 -10.43 9.00
N SER A 53 -5.83 -9.86 7.86
CA SER A 53 -6.09 -10.39 6.53
C SER A 53 -5.03 -9.95 5.52
N LYS A 54 -5.06 -10.48 4.32
CA LYS A 54 -4.17 -10.02 3.24
C LYS A 54 -4.60 -8.65 2.69
N GLU A 55 -5.87 -8.29 2.84
CA GLU A 55 -6.39 -6.94 2.57
C GLU A 55 -5.74 -5.91 3.48
N ASP A 56 -5.66 -6.20 4.78
CA ASP A 56 -5.02 -5.36 5.79
C ASP A 56 -3.52 -5.12 5.47
N ILE A 57 -2.85 -6.16 4.95
CA ILE A 57 -1.47 -6.04 4.46
C ILE A 57 -1.40 -5.12 3.23
N LEU A 58 -2.31 -5.27 2.28
CA LEU A 58 -2.34 -4.44 1.07
C LEU A 58 -2.62 -2.97 1.40
N ASP A 59 -3.58 -2.71 2.29
CA ASP A 59 -3.90 -1.37 2.77
C ASP A 59 -2.66 -0.73 3.42
N ARG A 60 -1.93 -1.47 4.24
CA ARG A 60 -0.71 -0.96 4.87
C ARG A 60 0.44 -0.72 3.89
N ILE A 61 0.54 -1.52 2.83
CA ILE A 61 1.49 -1.27 1.72
C ILE A 61 1.14 0.07 1.03
N ASN A 62 -0.13 0.31 0.75
CA ASN A 62 -0.61 1.54 0.15
C ASN A 62 -0.36 2.76 1.06
N ASP A 63 -0.72 2.68 2.33
CA ASP A 63 -0.48 3.74 3.31
C ASP A 63 0.99 4.15 3.33
N ARG A 64 1.89 3.18 3.39
CA ARG A 64 3.34 3.42 3.36
C ARG A 64 3.82 4.13 2.11
N TYR A 65 3.25 3.80 0.97
CA TYR A 65 3.56 4.48 -0.28
C TYR A 65 3.21 5.96 -0.18
N TYR A 66 2.02 6.28 0.32
CA TYR A 66 1.56 7.68 0.45
C TYR A 66 2.26 8.44 1.59
N GLU A 67 2.56 7.78 2.71
CA GLU A 67 3.33 8.36 3.82
C GLU A 67 4.71 8.88 3.37
N ASN A 68 5.34 8.23 2.39
CA ASN A 68 6.63 8.65 1.84
C ASN A 68 6.54 9.87 0.89
N LEU A 69 5.33 10.29 0.53
CA LEU A 69 5.11 11.46 -0.32
C LEU A 69 4.79 12.68 0.56
N GLU A 70 5.83 13.42 0.99
CA GLU A 70 5.67 14.59 1.86
C GLU A 70 4.63 15.61 1.35
N TRP A 71 4.53 15.78 0.04
CA TRP A 71 3.59 16.71 -0.57
C TRP A 71 2.14 16.19 -0.60
N PHE A 72 1.92 14.90 -0.34
CA PHE A 72 0.59 14.35 -0.24
C PHE A 72 -0.07 14.72 1.10
N SER A 73 0.72 14.75 2.17
CA SER A 73 0.28 15.21 3.50
C SER A 73 0.34 16.74 3.65
N ASP A 74 1.15 17.44 2.85
CA ASP A 74 1.29 18.88 2.86
C ASP A 74 1.39 19.43 1.43
N PRO A 75 0.28 19.90 0.83
CA PRO A 75 0.26 20.47 -0.52
C PRO A 75 1.20 21.67 -0.72
N ALA A 76 1.63 22.34 0.36
CA ALA A 76 2.60 23.43 0.27
C ALA A 76 3.98 22.94 -0.19
N LYS A 77 4.32 21.69 0.13
CA LYS A 77 5.57 21.03 -0.28
C LYS A 77 5.56 20.51 -1.72
N LEU A 78 4.41 20.55 -2.40
CA LEU A 78 4.34 20.14 -3.80
C LEU A 78 5.18 21.09 -4.67
N PRO A 79 6.18 20.56 -5.42
CA PRO A 79 7.04 21.37 -6.25
C PRO A 79 6.28 22.16 -7.32
N GLY A 80 6.55 23.45 -7.42
CA GLY A 80 5.95 24.35 -8.40
C GLY A 80 5.74 25.75 -7.84
N ARG A 81 5.92 26.76 -8.70
CA ARG A 81 5.79 28.19 -8.35
C ARG A 81 4.34 28.67 -8.35
N ASN A 82 3.46 27.95 -9.02
CA ASN A 82 2.03 28.22 -9.11
C ASN A 82 1.22 26.93 -9.18
N GLY A 83 -0.11 27.02 -9.08
CA GLY A 83 -1.00 25.87 -9.07
C GLY A 83 -0.87 24.97 -10.30
N LEU A 84 -0.65 25.54 -11.49
CA LEU A 84 -0.49 24.76 -12.72
C LEU A 84 0.81 23.94 -12.72
N GLU A 85 1.93 24.52 -12.26
CA GLU A 85 3.20 23.80 -12.14
C GLU A 85 3.09 22.69 -11.09
N LYS A 86 2.46 22.96 -9.96
CA LYS A 86 2.17 21.96 -8.92
C LYS A 86 1.33 20.81 -9.45
N LEU A 87 0.24 21.11 -10.14
CA LEU A 87 -0.63 20.11 -10.75
C LEU A 87 0.13 19.28 -11.80
N ARG A 88 0.93 19.92 -12.65
CA ARG A 88 1.77 19.21 -13.63
C ARG A 88 2.78 18.28 -12.95
N HIS A 89 3.38 18.71 -11.84
CA HIS A 89 4.29 17.87 -11.07
C HIS A 89 3.57 16.64 -10.49
N ALA A 90 2.44 16.85 -9.85
CA ALA A 90 1.62 15.76 -9.32
C ALA A 90 1.23 14.74 -10.41
N PHE A 91 0.69 15.22 -11.54
CA PHE A 91 0.34 14.36 -12.67
C PHE A 91 1.53 13.60 -13.24
N ARG A 92 2.67 14.25 -13.40
CA ARG A 92 3.89 13.58 -13.87
C ARG A 92 4.30 12.48 -12.90
N HIS A 93 4.33 12.76 -11.61
CA HIS A 93 4.66 11.76 -10.58
C HIS A 93 3.71 10.57 -10.67
N PHE A 94 2.39 10.81 -10.70
CA PHE A 94 1.40 9.74 -10.81
C PHE A 94 1.52 8.89 -12.09
N LEU A 95 1.96 9.48 -13.19
CA LEU A 95 2.06 8.77 -14.47
C LEU A 95 3.41 8.08 -14.68
N THR A 96 4.48 8.55 -14.05
CA THR A 96 5.85 8.12 -14.39
C THR A 96 6.59 7.39 -13.28
N ASP A 97 6.09 7.45 -12.03
CA ASP A 97 6.73 6.75 -10.91
C ASP A 97 6.59 5.23 -11.06
N PRO A 98 7.71 4.49 -11.21
CA PRO A 98 7.67 3.04 -11.34
C PRO A 98 7.10 2.34 -10.11
N ALA A 99 7.40 2.82 -8.91
CA ALA A 99 6.89 2.25 -7.67
C ALA A 99 5.36 2.38 -7.59
N LYS A 100 4.84 3.53 -8.03
CA LYS A 100 3.40 3.74 -8.11
C LYS A 100 2.73 2.85 -9.15
N ARG A 101 3.31 2.64 -10.33
CA ARG A 101 2.73 1.75 -11.34
C ARG A 101 2.49 0.34 -10.82
N GLU A 102 3.37 -0.14 -9.97
CA GLU A 102 3.23 -1.45 -9.33
C GLU A 102 2.08 -1.44 -8.32
N VAL A 103 2.04 -0.43 -7.45
CA VAL A 103 0.95 -0.24 -6.47
C VAL A 103 -0.39 -0.05 -7.18
N ASP A 104 -0.45 0.81 -8.20
CA ASP A 104 -1.68 1.04 -8.99
C ASP A 104 -2.13 -0.21 -9.74
N ARG A 105 -1.20 -0.99 -10.27
CA ARG A 105 -1.53 -2.25 -10.96
C ARG A 105 -2.14 -3.25 -10.00
N LEU A 106 -1.65 -3.33 -8.77
CA LEU A 106 -2.22 -4.15 -7.71
C LEU A 106 -3.59 -3.62 -7.29
N ALA A 107 -3.69 -2.31 -7.05
CA ALA A 107 -4.92 -1.65 -6.64
C ALA A 107 -6.01 -1.74 -7.72
N ILE A 108 -5.69 -1.43 -8.98
CA ILE A 108 -6.64 -1.50 -10.10
C ILE A 108 -7.11 -2.94 -10.31
N HIS A 109 -6.20 -3.91 -10.28
CA HIS A 109 -6.57 -5.31 -10.42
C HIS A 109 -7.55 -5.76 -9.33
N HIS A 110 -7.30 -5.32 -8.10
CA HIS A 110 -8.13 -5.62 -6.95
C HIS A 110 -9.49 -4.89 -7.01
N ILE A 111 -9.49 -3.62 -7.40
CA ILE A 111 -10.69 -2.80 -7.61
C ILE A 111 -11.59 -3.40 -8.71
N VAL A 112 -11.01 -3.76 -9.84
CA VAL A 112 -11.77 -4.31 -10.98
C VAL A 112 -12.41 -5.65 -10.64
N LYS A 113 -11.74 -6.47 -9.84
CA LYS A 113 -12.26 -7.78 -9.43
C LYS A 113 -13.18 -7.74 -8.22
N ASN A 114 -13.13 -6.69 -7.43
CA ASN A 114 -13.97 -6.55 -6.23
C ASN A 114 -14.67 -5.18 -6.19
N PRO A 115 -15.89 -5.08 -6.78
CA PRO A 115 -16.64 -3.81 -6.82
C PRO A 115 -16.89 -3.19 -5.45
N LYS A 116 -16.96 -4.00 -4.39
CA LYS A 116 -17.13 -3.51 -3.02
C LYS A 116 -15.91 -2.71 -2.54
N ILE A 117 -14.71 -3.15 -2.91
CA ILE A 117 -13.47 -2.41 -2.60
C ILE A 117 -13.38 -1.14 -3.42
N ALA A 118 -13.78 -1.18 -4.69
CA ALA A 118 -13.89 0.02 -5.52
C ALA A 118 -14.78 1.09 -4.85
N LEU A 119 -15.93 0.67 -4.35
CA LEU A 119 -16.87 1.57 -3.67
C LEU A 119 -16.24 2.17 -2.40
N LEU A 120 -15.62 1.35 -1.56
CA LEU A 120 -14.96 1.79 -0.33
C LEU A 120 -13.79 2.75 -0.62
N THR A 121 -13.01 2.49 -1.66
CA THR A 121 -11.91 3.37 -2.08
C THR A 121 -12.44 4.71 -2.58
N LEU A 122 -13.51 4.71 -3.38
CA LEU A 122 -14.17 5.92 -3.85
C LEU A 122 -14.77 6.71 -2.68
N GLU A 123 -15.49 6.06 -1.77
CA GLU A 123 -16.07 6.71 -0.59
C GLU A 123 -14.99 7.34 0.30
N SER A 124 -13.87 6.66 0.52
CA SER A 124 -12.72 7.20 1.24
C SER A 124 -12.15 8.43 0.53
N THR A 125 -11.89 8.32 -0.78
CA THR A 125 -11.35 9.43 -1.57
C THR A 125 -12.26 10.66 -1.55
N PHE A 126 -13.57 10.47 -1.68
CA PHE A 126 -14.53 11.58 -1.62
C PHE A 126 -14.70 12.15 -0.23
N ARG A 127 -14.64 11.32 0.82
CA ARG A 127 -14.69 11.77 2.20
C ARG A 127 -13.50 12.64 2.56
N ASP A 128 -12.33 12.23 2.15
CA ASP A 128 -11.06 12.92 2.45
C ASP A 128 -10.86 14.18 1.57
N ALA A 129 -11.49 14.22 0.39
CA ALA A 129 -11.51 15.38 -0.49
C ALA A 129 -12.62 16.41 -0.18
N ALA A 130 -13.62 16.05 0.63
CA ALA A 130 -14.81 16.88 0.88
C ALA A 130 -14.67 18.07 1.85
N PRO A 131 -13.56 18.33 2.55
CA PRO A 131 -13.44 19.54 3.37
C PRO A 131 -13.00 20.81 2.61
N TYR A 132 -12.99 20.83 1.29
CA TYR A 132 -12.58 22.01 0.50
C TYR A 132 -13.69 22.56 -0.36
#